data_4926dbc426cbd50acfe713a36bb4224f
#
_entry.id   4926dbc426cbd50acfe713a36bb4224f
#
_cell.length_a   1.000
_cell.length_b   1.000
_cell.length_c   1.000
_cell.angle_alpha   90.00
_cell.angle_beta   90.00
_cell.angle_gamma   90.00
#
_symmetry.space_group_name_H-M   'P 1'
#
loop_
_entity.id
_entity.type
_entity.pdbx_description
1 polymer ?
#
loop_
_entity_poly.entity_id
_entity_poly.type
_entity_poly.pdbx_seq_one_letter_code
_entity_poly.pdbx_strand_id
1 'polypeptide(L)'
;MSSDRVPITPDGFRKLQEELNRLISEERPRVIKMIEHARSLGDLSENAEYDTAKDRQGFIEARIQELKSKVARAEVIDPEKLPRKDRVMFGVRVRLEDIETGNTVTYQLVGPDESEPERGLISVASPIGRALLGKRVDDEARVHTPGGIREFVILEIE
;
A
#
# COMPACT_ATOMS: atom_id res chain seq x y z
N MET A 1 20.61 9.65 1.79
CA MET A 1 19.93 10.40 2.83
C MET A 1 18.70 9.71 3.29
N SER A 2 18.52 9.66 4.58
CA SER A 2 17.41 8.93 5.19
C SER A 2 16.04 9.58 4.94
N SER A 3 16.01 10.82 4.45
CA SER A 3 14.77 11.54 4.18
C SER A 3 13.87 10.83 3.17
N ASP A 4 14.45 9.94 2.37
CA ASP A 4 13.69 9.20 1.35
C ASP A 4 13.17 7.86 1.84
N ARG A 5 13.42 7.53 3.10
CA ARG A 5 12.94 6.28 3.68
C ARG A 5 11.44 6.32 3.92
N VAL A 6 10.77 5.22 3.61
CA VAL A 6 9.32 5.09 3.73
C VAL A 6 9.01 3.98 4.72
N PRO A 7 8.29 4.28 5.81
CA PRO A 7 7.96 3.24 6.79
C PRO A 7 7.02 2.21 6.20
N ILE A 8 7.23 0.96 6.58
CA ILE A 8 6.41 -0.15 6.13
C ILE A 8 6.41 -1.24 7.21
N THR A 9 5.29 -1.94 7.36
CA THR A 9 5.25 -3.07 8.29
C THR A 9 5.99 -4.26 7.70
N PRO A 10 6.45 -5.21 8.56
CA PRO A 10 7.08 -6.43 8.03
C PRO A 10 6.19 -7.18 7.06
N ASP A 11 4.88 -7.23 7.32
CA ASP A 11 3.94 -7.93 6.45
C ASP A 11 3.83 -7.24 5.09
N GLY A 12 3.74 -5.91 5.10
CA GLY A 12 3.67 -5.14 3.85
C GLY A 12 4.94 -5.30 3.02
N PHE A 13 6.09 -5.28 3.68
CA PHE A 13 7.37 -5.47 2.99
C PHE A 13 7.47 -6.85 2.37
N ARG A 14 7.04 -7.88 3.11
CA ARG A 14 7.02 -9.25 2.58
C ARG A 14 6.15 -9.35 1.33
N LYS A 15 4.99 -8.70 1.34
CA LYS A 15 4.09 -8.70 0.19
C LYS A 15 4.71 -8.04 -1.03
N LEU A 16 5.42 -6.92 -0.84
CA LEU A 16 6.12 -6.26 -1.95
C LEU A 16 7.17 -7.19 -2.54
N GLN A 17 7.94 -7.85 -1.70
CA GLN A 17 8.99 -8.77 -2.16
C GLN A 17 8.40 -9.96 -2.89
N GLU A 18 7.29 -10.51 -2.39
CA GLU A 18 6.62 -11.66 -3.04
C GLU A 18 6.09 -11.27 -4.41
N GLU A 19 5.49 -10.11 -4.54
CA GLU A 19 5.00 -9.63 -5.83
C GLU A 19 6.16 -9.43 -6.80
N LEU A 20 7.24 -8.80 -6.34
CA LEU A 20 8.41 -8.57 -7.17
C LEU A 20 9.01 -9.89 -7.67
N ASN A 21 9.16 -10.85 -6.78
CA ASN A 21 9.69 -12.16 -7.15
C ASN A 21 8.79 -12.86 -8.18
N ARG A 22 7.48 -12.79 -7.99
CA ARG A 22 6.53 -13.43 -8.91
C ARG A 22 6.62 -12.79 -10.30
N LEU A 23 6.72 -11.48 -10.35
CA LEU A 23 6.83 -10.80 -11.65
C LEU A 23 8.11 -11.17 -12.37
N ILE A 24 9.23 -11.24 -11.66
CA ILE A 24 10.53 -11.56 -12.28
C ILE A 24 10.62 -13.03 -12.66
N SER A 25 10.16 -13.93 -11.80
CA SER A 25 10.37 -15.36 -12.00
C SER A 25 9.26 -16.07 -12.79
N GLU A 26 8.06 -15.47 -12.82
CA GLU A 26 6.91 -16.11 -13.48
C GLU A 26 6.34 -15.27 -14.62
N GLU A 27 5.98 -14.00 -14.33
CA GLU A 27 5.29 -13.18 -15.32
C GLU A 27 6.21 -12.73 -16.46
N ARG A 28 7.42 -12.31 -16.12
CA ARG A 28 8.37 -11.87 -17.15
C ARG A 28 8.70 -13.00 -18.14
N PRO A 29 9.06 -14.22 -17.68
CA PRO A 29 9.29 -15.32 -18.63
C PRO A 29 8.06 -15.67 -19.45
N ARG A 30 6.87 -15.60 -18.84
CA ARG A 30 5.63 -15.92 -19.53
C ARG A 30 5.38 -14.96 -20.69
N VAL A 31 5.57 -13.65 -20.46
CA VAL A 31 5.33 -12.67 -21.52
C VAL A 31 6.40 -12.75 -22.61
N ILE A 32 7.63 -13.12 -22.26
CA ILE A 32 8.68 -13.34 -23.27
C ILE A 32 8.26 -14.47 -24.21
N LYS A 33 7.71 -15.55 -23.68
CA LYS A 33 7.20 -16.65 -24.51
C LYS A 33 6.03 -16.20 -25.37
N MET A 34 5.16 -15.34 -24.84
CA MET A 34 4.05 -14.80 -25.64
C MET A 34 4.56 -14.00 -26.82
N ILE A 35 5.61 -13.19 -26.62
CA ILE A 35 6.23 -12.41 -27.69
C ILE A 35 6.84 -13.34 -28.74
N GLU A 36 7.58 -14.36 -28.31
CA GLU A 36 8.18 -15.33 -29.22
C GLU A 36 7.11 -16.03 -30.05
N HIS A 37 6.01 -16.46 -29.42
CA HIS A 37 4.91 -17.09 -30.13
C HIS A 37 4.31 -16.12 -31.16
N ALA A 38 4.06 -14.88 -30.77
CA ALA A 38 3.46 -13.89 -31.67
C ALA A 38 4.36 -13.63 -32.89
N ARG A 39 5.69 -13.59 -32.68
CA ARG A 39 6.64 -13.43 -33.78
C ARG A 39 6.57 -14.58 -34.77
N SER A 40 6.32 -15.79 -34.28
CA SER A 40 6.23 -16.96 -35.13
C SER A 40 5.02 -16.95 -36.05
N LEU A 41 4.03 -16.10 -35.76
CA LEU A 41 2.80 -15.98 -36.57
C LEU A 41 2.96 -15.12 -37.82
N GLY A 42 4.12 -14.45 -38.02
CA GLY A 42 4.44 -13.74 -39.25
C GLY A 42 4.45 -12.23 -39.10
N ASP A 43 3.60 -11.54 -39.87
CA ASP A 43 3.64 -10.08 -40.01
C ASP A 43 3.39 -9.35 -38.70
N LEU A 44 4.44 -8.74 -38.16
CA LEU A 44 4.38 -8.04 -36.87
C LEU A 44 3.62 -6.71 -36.96
N SER A 45 3.51 -6.13 -38.16
CA SER A 45 2.84 -4.83 -38.31
C SER A 45 1.32 -4.94 -38.18
N GLU A 46 0.76 -6.14 -38.37
CA GLU A 46 -0.67 -6.38 -38.25
C GLU A 46 -0.99 -7.49 -37.25
N ASN A 47 -0.03 -7.78 -36.37
CA ASN A 47 -0.16 -8.91 -35.43
C ASN A 47 -0.67 -8.40 -34.09
N ALA A 48 -1.98 -8.55 -33.85
CA ALA A 48 -2.61 -8.10 -32.60
C ALA A 48 -2.06 -8.85 -31.38
N GLU A 49 -1.67 -10.13 -31.55
CA GLU A 49 -1.08 -10.89 -30.44
C GLU A 49 0.28 -10.31 -30.05
N TYR A 50 1.06 -9.86 -31.02
CA TYR A 50 2.35 -9.24 -30.74
C TYR A 50 2.16 -7.93 -29.99
N ASP A 51 1.22 -7.08 -30.43
CA ASP A 51 0.95 -5.80 -29.81
C ASP A 51 0.48 -5.99 -28.35
N THR A 52 -0.42 -6.95 -28.13
CA THR A 52 -0.91 -7.25 -26.80
C THR A 52 0.22 -7.73 -25.89
N ALA A 53 1.08 -8.61 -26.39
CA ALA A 53 2.21 -9.14 -25.61
C ALA A 53 3.21 -8.03 -25.27
N LYS A 54 3.49 -7.12 -26.21
CA LYS A 54 4.40 -6.01 -25.96
C LYS A 54 3.81 -5.04 -24.93
N ASP A 55 2.51 -4.75 -25.00
CA ASP A 55 1.86 -3.92 -24.00
C ASP A 55 1.97 -4.54 -22.61
N ARG A 56 1.71 -5.84 -22.53
CA ARG A 56 1.81 -6.53 -21.23
C ARG A 56 3.24 -6.52 -20.71
N GLN A 57 4.23 -6.68 -21.59
CA GLN A 57 5.62 -6.59 -21.19
C GLN A 57 5.93 -5.23 -20.59
N GLY A 58 5.42 -4.17 -21.20
CA GLY A 58 5.61 -2.81 -20.70
C GLY A 58 5.04 -2.65 -19.31
N PHE A 59 3.83 -3.14 -19.05
CA PHE A 59 3.21 -3.09 -17.73
C PHE A 59 4.04 -3.85 -16.70
N ILE A 60 4.49 -5.06 -17.04
CA ILE A 60 5.25 -5.89 -16.12
C ILE A 60 6.58 -5.21 -15.77
N GLU A 61 7.30 -4.70 -16.76
CA GLU A 61 8.59 -4.05 -16.52
C GLU A 61 8.43 -2.77 -15.69
N ALA A 62 7.39 -1.99 -15.97
CA ALA A 62 7.12 -0.79 -15.19
C ALA A 62 6.80 -1.13 -13.73
N ARG A 63 6.00 -2.18 -13.52
CA ARG A 63 5.66 -2.60 -12.16
C ARG A 63 6.88 -3.12 -11.42
N ILE A 64 7.76 -3.87 -12.10
CA ILE A 64 9.01 -4.34 -11.51
C ILE A 64 9.86 -3.16 -11.05
N GLN A 65 10.02 -2.14 -11.88
CA GLN A 65 10.80 -0.97 -11.50
C GLN A 65 10.19 -0.24 -10.32
N GLU A 66 8.87 -0.10 -10.30
CA GLU A 66 8.16 0.52 -9.19
C GLU A 66 8.39 -0.25 -7.88
N LEU A 67 8.26 -1.59 -7.93
CA LEU A 67 8.46 -2.41 -6.73
C LEU A 67 9.90 -2.41 -6.27
N LYS A 68 10.87 -2.42 -7.19
CA LYS A 68 12.27 -2.31 -6.82
C LYS A 68 12.55 -1.00 -6.08
N SER A 69 11.97 0.09 -6.55
CA SER A 69 12.12 1.38 -5.90
C SER A 69 11.51 1.36 -4.49
N LYS A 70 10.31 0.80 -4.36
CA LYS A 70 9.63 0.72 -3.06
C LYS A 70 10.41 -0.14 -2.06
N VAL A 71 10.93 -1.28 -2.52
CA VAL A 71 11.74 -2.15 -1.66
C VAL A 71 13.03 -1.43 -1.24
N ALA A 72 13.67 -0.72 -2.17
CA ALA A 72 14.94 -0.06 -1.89
C ALA A 72 14.82 1.06 -0.85
N ARG A 73 13.68 1.77 -0.84
CA ARG A 73 13.50 2.89 0.08
C ARG A 73 12.72 2.52 1.35
N ALA A 74 12.32 1.25 1.47
CA ALA A 74 11.52 0.81 2.61
C ALA A 74 12.33 0.84 3.90
N GLU A 75 11.70 1.34 4.95
CA GLU A 75 12.20 1.21 6.32
C GLU A 75 11.21 0.32 7.06
N VAL A 76 11.61 -0.93 7.29
CA VAL A 76 10.73 -1.89 7.93
C VAL A 76 10.67 -1.61 9.42
N ILE A 77 9.47 -1.33 9.92
CA ILE A 77 9.23 -1.05 11.33
C ILE A 77 8.27 -2.09 11.87
N ASP A 78 8.71 -2.85 12.85
CA ASP A 78 7.88 -3.87 13.50
C ASP A 78 7.08 -3.20 14.62
N PRO A 79 5.75 -3.10 14.51
CA PRO A 79 4.95 -2.43 15.54
C PRO A 79 5.04 -3.11 16.91
N GLU A 80 5.29 -4.42 16.94
CA GLU A 80 5.37 -5.16 18.18
C GLU A 80 6.61 -4.80 19.00
N LYS A 81 7.62 -4.21 18.34
CA LYS A 81 8.85 -3.77 19.01
C LYS A 81 8.78 -2.33 19.47
N LEU A 82 7.69 -1.63 19.18
CA LEU A 82 7.50 -0.27 19.66
C LEU A 82 7.12 -0.31 21.15
N PRO A 83 7.66 0.63 21.96
CA PRO A 83 7.60 0.49 23.41
C PRO A 83 6.23 0.67 24.04
N ARG A 84 5.31 1.42 23.40
CA ARG A 84 4.04 1.75 24.04
C ARG A 84 2.91 1.80 23.03
N LYS A 85 1.70 1.42 23.54
CA LYS A 85 0.48 1.48 22.73
C LYS A 85 -0.61 2.29 23.43
N ASP A 86 -0.22 3.30 24.20
CA ASP A 86 -1.16 4.18 24.88
C ASP A 86 -1.58 5.36 23.98
N ARG A 87 -1.00 5.46 22.80
CA ARG A 87 -1.34 6.47 21.82
C ARG A 87 -1.29 5.86 20.42
N VAL A 88 -1.94 6.54 19.48
CA VAL A 88 -1.92 6.09 18.09
C VAL A 88 -0.53 6.31 17.50
N MET A 89 0.06 5.25 17.00
CA MET A 89 1.37 5.28 16.39
C MET A 89 1.39 4.31 15.21
N PHE A 90 2.50 4.33 14.46
CA PHE A 90 2.65 3.46 13.30
C PHE A 90 2.36 2.00 13.66
N GLY A 91 1.54 1.34 12.85
CA GLY A 91 1.29 -0.08 12.96
C GLY A 91 0.15 -0.48 13.89
N VAL A 92 -0.35 0.42 14.71
CA VAL A 92 -1.43 0.07 15.66
C VAL A 92 -2.79 0.02 14.95
N ARG A 93 -3.71 -0.73 15.55
CA ARG A 93 -5.10 -0.75 15.15
C ARG A 93 -5.87 0.21 16.03
N VAL A 94 -6.73 0.99 15.43
CA VAL A 94 -7.52 2.01 16.13
C VAL A 94 -8.98 1.79 15.80
N ARG A 95 -9.81 1.64 16.83
CA ARG A 95 -11.25 1.58 16.64
C ARG A 95 -11.80 2.97 16.88
N LEU A 96 -12.54 3.48 15.92
CA LEU A 96 -13.07 4.85 15.90
C LEU A 96 -14.58 4.82 15.84
N GLU A 97 -15.19 5.87 16.42
CA GLU A 97 -16.60 6.12 16.23
C GLU A 97 -16.76 7.44 15.49
N ASP A 98 -17.53 7.42 14.39
CA ASP A 98 -17.92 8.64 13.69
C ASP A 98 -18.93 9.37 14.57
N ILE A 99 -18.59 10.56 15.02
CA ILE A 99 -19.42 11.29 15.98
C ILE A 99 -20.79 11.63 15.39
N GLU A 100 -20.83 11.92 14.09
CA GLU A 100 -22.07 12.33 13.43
C GLU A 100 -23.03 11.15 13.23
N THR A 101 -22.51 10.00 12.80
CA THR A 101 -23.36 8.86 12.45
C THR A 101 -23.47 7.81 13.55
N GLY A 102 -22.53 7.78 14.48
CA GLY A 102 -22.45 6.74 15.49
C GLY A 102 -21.86 5.42 15.00
N ASN A 103 -21.51 5.34 13.72
CA ASN A 103 -20.90 4.13 13.16
C ASN A 103 -19.48 3.96 13.66
N THR A 104 -19.06 2.70 13.83
CA THR A 104 -17.70 2.40 14.23
C THR A 104 -16.92 1.78 13.06
N VAL A 105 -15.61 2.00 13.07
CA VAL A 105 -14.72 1.44 12.06
C VAL A 105 -13.38 1.18 12.72
N THR A 106 -12.68 0.15 12.24
CA THR A 106 -11.34 -0.19 12.72
C THR A 106 -10.35 0.01 11.59
N TYR A 107 -9.31 0.81 11.84
CA TYR A 107 -8.24 1.05 10.91
C TYR A 107 -6.91 0.61 11.51
N GLN A 108 -6.02 0.13 10.65
CA GLN A 108 -4.62 -0.07 11.02
C GLN A 108 -3.78 0.99 10.34
N LEU A 109 -2.90 1.64 11.10
CA LEU A 109 -2.01 2.69 10.56
C LEU A 109 -0.78 2.01 9.95
N VAL A 110 -0.61 2.19 8.63
CA VAL A 110 0.46 1.50 7.89
C VAL A 110 1.23 2.52 7.04
N GLY A 111 2.23 2.03 6.32
CA GLY A 111 3.00 2.88 5.43
C GLY A 111 2.27 3.19 4.13
N PRO A 112 2.70 4.26 3.41
CA PRO A 112 2.03 4.65 2.16
C PRO A 112 2.03 3.56 1.10
N ASP A 113 3.09 2.75 1.04
CA ASP A 113 3.23 1.73 0.00
C ASP A 113 2.44 0.45 0.28
N GLU A 114 1.80 0.36 1.45
CA GLU A 114 0.97 -0.79 1.82
C GLU A 114 -0.47 -0.38 2.12
N SER A 115 -0.82 0.86 1.88
CA SER A 115 -2.16 1.39 2.16
C SER A 115 -3.21 0.72 1.28
N GLU A 116 -4.32 0.33 1.90
CA GLU A 116 -5.42 -0.32 1.22
C GLU A 116 -6.70 -0.03 2.01
N PRO A 117 -7.29 1.18 1.79
CA PRO A 117 -8.40 1.65 2.64
C PRO A 117 -9.59 0.71 2.70
N GLU A 118 -9.89 -0.02 1.61
CA GLU A 118 -11.01 -0.96 1.57
C GLU A 118 -10.83 -2.09 2.60
N ARG A 119 -9.59 -2.37 2.99
CA ARG A 119 -9.26 -3.39 3.98
C ARG A 119 -8.92 -2.79 5.33
N GLY A 120 -9.15 -1.50 5.50
CA GLY A 120 -8.86 -0.82 6.75
C GLY A 120 -7.38 -0.49 6.97
N LEU A 121 -6.56 -0.57 5.92
CA LEU A 121 -5.14 -0.23 6.01
C LEU A 121 -4.96 1.21 5.55
N ILE A 122 -4.75 2.12 6.50
CA ILE A 122 -4.71 3.56 6.26
C ILE A 122 -3.27 4.06 6.38
N SER A 123 -2.82 4.79 5.37
CA SER A 123 -1.48 5.35 5.39
C SER A 123 -1.33 6.39 6.50
N VAL A 124 -0.20 6.33 7.23
CA VAL A 124 0.13 7.36 8.21
C VAL A 124 0.30 8.74 7.56
N ALA A 125 0.56 8.78 6.26
CA ALA A 125 0.71 10.03 5.52
C ALA A 125 -0.62 10.59 5.01
N SER A 126 -1.72 9.81 5.08
CA SER A 126 -3.04 10.26 4.65
C SER A 126 -3.60 11.30 5.61
N PRO A 127 -4.60 12.09 5.18
CA PRO A 127 -5.22 13.08 6.08
C PRO A 127 -5.76 12.45 7.36
N ILE A 128 -6.45 11.30 7.26
CA ILE A 128 -6.97 10.65 8.45
C ILE A 128 -5.84 10.06 9.31
N GLY A 129 -4.82 9.47 8.68
CA GLY A 129 -3.68 8.93 9.41
C GLY A 129 -2.97 10.03 10.22
N ARG A 130 -2.74 11.17 9.58
CA ARG A 130 -2.09 12.30 10.27
C ARG A 130 -2.93 12.86 11.39
N ALA A 131 -4.25 12.89 11.22
CA ALA A 131 -5.14 13.37 12.26
C ALA A 131 -5.17 12.45 13.48
N LEU A 132 -4.96 11.16 13.28
CA LEU A 132 -5.01 10.17 14.36
C LEU A 132 -3.69 10.03 15.11
N LEU A 133 -2.55 10.24 14.43
CA LEU A 133 -1.23 10.00 15.07
C LEU A 133 -1.08 10.83 16.33
N GLY A 134 -0.63 10.16 17.41
CA GLY A 134 -0.39 10.80 18.69
C GLY A 134 -1.61 10.94 19.57
N LYS A 135 -2.79 10.64 19.06
CA LYS A 135 -4.02 10.71 19.85
C LYS A 135 -4.14 9.52 20.80
N ARG A 136 -4.96 9.69 21.83
CA ARG A 136 -5.21 8.68 22.85
C ARG A 136 -6.66 8.27 22.85
N VAL A 137 -6.98 7.21 23.58
CA VAL A 137 -8.38 6.81 23.78
C VAL A 137 -9.17 7.99 24.34
N ASP A 138 -10.36 8.16 23.84
CA ASP A 138 -11.30 9.25 24.16
C ASP A 138 -10.95 10.60 23.53
N ASP A 139 -9.80 10.72 22.86
CA ASP A 139 -9.51 11.93 22.10
C ASP A 139 -10.35 11.98 20.83
N GLU A 140 -10.60 13.20 20.36
CA GLU A 140 -11.29 13.44 19.10
C GLU A 140 -10.29 13.77 18.01
N ALA A 141 -10.58 13.28 16.81
CA ALA A 141 -9.77 13.56 15.64
C ALA A 141 -10.66 14.19 14.58
N ARG A 142 -10.22 15.33 14.03
CA ARG A 142 -10.94 16.04 12.99
C ARG A 142 -10.20 15.86 11.66
N VAL A 143 -10.93 15.40 10.65
CA VAL A 143 -10.34 15.08 9.36
C VAL A 143 -11.03 15.92 8.28
N HIS A 144 -10.23 16.66 7.52
CA HIS A 144 -10.73 17.41 6.37
C HIS A 144 -10.74 16.52 5.16
N THR A 145 -11.94 16.26 4.61
CA THR A 145 -12.11 15.43 3.42
C THR A 145 -12.76 16.25 2.31
N PRO A 146 -12.70 15.78 1.05
CA PRO A 146 -13.40 16.48 -0.03
C PRO A 146 -14.90 16.62 0.21
N GLY A 147 -15.51 15.70 0.96
CA GLY A 147 -16.93 15.75 1.30
C GLY A 147 -17.23 16.59 2.52
N GLY A 148 -16.23 17.23 3.15
CA GLY A 148 -16.40 18.05 4.33
C GLY A 148 -15.56 17.58 5.50
N ILE A 149 -15.85 18.11 6.68
CA ILE A 149 -15.11 17.75 7.89
C ILE A 149 -15.79 16.55 8.53
N ARG A 150 -14.98 15.53 8.88
CA ARG A 150 -15.45 14.38 9.64
C ARG A 150 -14.77 14.37 10.99
N GLU A 151 -15.51 14.00 12.01
CA GLU A 151 -14.98 13.97 13.38
C GLU A 151 -15.16 12.56 13.95
N PHE A 152 -14.11 12.07 14.58
CA PHE A 152 -14.08 10.73 15.17
C PHE A 152 -13.64 10.82 16.62
N VAL A 153 -14.10 9.86 17.42
CA VAL A 153 -13.55 9.67 18.76
C VAL A 153 -12.85 8.31 18.79
N ILE A 154 -11.70 8.28 19.44
CA ILE A 154 -10.90 7.05 19.54
C ILE A 154 -11.46 6.21 20.67
N LEU A 155 -11.96 5.02 20.32
CA LEU A 155 -12.56 4.11 21.28
C LEU A 155 -11.55 3.16 21.88
N GLU A 156 -10.61 2.68 21.05
CA GLU A 156 -9.68 1.64 21.48
C GLU A 156 -8.43 1.68 20.61
N ILE A 157 -7.27 1.43 21.22
CA ILE A 157 -5.98 1.31 20.51
C ILE A 157 -5.41 -0.06 20.84
N GLU A 158 -5.09 -0.86 19.80
CA GLU A 158 -4.51 -2.18 19.97
C GLU A 158 -3.06 -2.25 19.52
#